data_a6199ae3350eb6b66e45eed876bf34fe
#
_entry.id   a6199ae3350eb6b66e45eed876bf34fe
#
_cell.length_a   1.000
_cell.length_b   1.000
_cell.length_c   1.000
_cell.angle_alpha   90.00
_cell.angle_beta   90.00
_cell.angle_gamma   90.00
#
_symmetry.space_group_name_H-M   'P 1'
#
loop_
_entity.id
_entity.type
_entity.pdbx_description
1 polymer ?
#
loop_
_entity_poly.entity_id
_entity_poly.type
_entity_poly.pdbx_seq_one_letter_code
_entity_poly.pdbx_strand_id
1 'polypeptide(L)'
;MKKINFSFFTSPFSVKYVSLHRRYLCMIATEIVIIMKTLLKNGKLISDHRIQEADLLIENERIAKIASDISAKEAQKVIDLEGMLVLPGVIDDQVHFREPGLTHKATIATESAAAVAGGTTTFFDQPNTIPQTTTIAALEDKFATAARTSLANFSFLFGGTNDNIEELKRINPKNTAGVKLFLGSSTGNMLVDNEKTIETIFRNVSTLIAAHCEDEQTIRHNLEHYLSLYGAEIPVKCHPLIRSAEACYLSSSRAIALAKQTGARFHVFHLSTAKETELLDNSLPLNQKKITAEACIHHLWFTDQDYDQKGVLIKWNPAVKTLEDREAIWQALLDNRIDVIATDHAPHTLEEKAAKEYQKIPSGAPLVQHALVAALTMFQQRGLPLERLVEKMCHNPAILFRIQDRGYLREGYYADIACVAEHTPWQVSKENILYKCGWSPLEGTTFDYKVAYTFVNGHLVYDKGTILPQEKGKRVLFDN
;
A
#
# COMPACT_ATOMS: atom_id res chain seq x y z
N MET A 1 80.91 -8.49 4.25
CA MET A 1 79.56 -7.97 4.07
C MET A 1 79.52 -7.13 2.81
N LYS A 2 79.08 -7.69 1.71
CA LYS A 2 79.15 -7.05 0.41
C LYS A 2 77.77 -6.42 0.09
N LYS A 3 77.75 -5.13 -0.17
CA LYS A 3 76.63 -4.41 -0.76
C LYS A 3 76.59 -4.67 -2.26
N ILE A 4 75.45 -5.10 -2.77
CA ILE A 4 75.19 -5.21 -4.22
C ILE A 4 74.31 -4.01 -4.60
N ASN A 5 74.82 -3.17 -5.45
CA ASN A 5 74.11 -2.06 -6.11
C ASN A 5 73.43 -2.59 -7.35
N PHE A 6 72.12 -2.43 -7.49
CA PHE A 6 71.41 -2.57 -8.78
C PHE A 6 71.09 -1.20 -9.32
N SER A 7 71.69 -0.89 -10.48
CA SER A 7 71.36 0.31 -11.27
C SER A 7 70.18 -0.04 -12.19
N PHE A 8 69.10 0.73 -12.08
CA PHE A 8 67.97 0.62 -13.04
C PHE A 8 68.26 1.54 -14.25
N PHE A 9 68.34 0.93 -15.41
CA PHE A 9 68.23 1.62 -16.69
C PHE A 9 66.80 1.90 -17.02
N THR A 10 66.37 3.17 -17.04
CA THR A 10 65.05 3.59 -17.52
C THR A 10 65.12 3.91 -19.00
N SER A 11 64.50 3.05 -19.83
CA SER A 11 64.29 3.33 -21.25
C SER A 11 62.98 4.13 -21.43
N PRO A 12 62.98 5.22 -22.25
CA PRO A 12 61.78 6.07 -22.42
C PRO A 12 60.68 5.48 -23.33
N PHE A 13 60.81 4.25 -23.80
CA PHE A 13 59.89 3.67 -24.76
C PHE A 13 58.70 2.88 -24.15
N SER A 14 58.69 2.59 -22.85
CA SER A 14 57.66 1.75 -22.23
C SER A 14 56.39 2.49 -21.73
N VAL A 15 56.42 3.82 -21.66
CA VAL A 15 55.31 4.59 -21.06
C VAL A 15 54.19 4.91 -22.05
N LYS A 16 54.51 4.96 -23.36
CA LYS A 16 53.46 5.26 -24.37
C LYS A 16 52.57 4.07 -24.75
N TYR A 17 53.01 2.83 -24.59
CA TYR A 17 52.20 1.64 -24.94
C TYR A 17 51.18 1.28 -23.88
N VAL A 18 51.45 1.55 -22.61
CA VAL A 18 50.52 1.24 -21.50
C VAL A 18 49.35 2.24 -21.45
N SER A 19 49.56 3.47 -21.88
CA SER A 19 48.52 4.52 -21.91
C SER A 19 47.52 4.34 -23.05
N LEU A 20 47.95 3.81 -24.21
CA LEU A 20 47.06 3.51 -25.33
C LEU A 20 46.18 2.27 -25.03
N HIS A 21 46.71 1.22 -24.41
CA HIS A 21 45.94 0.03 -24.06
C HIS A 21 44.87 0.32 -23.00
N ARG A 22 45.14 1.18 -22.03
CA ARG A 22 44.12 1.63 -21.04
C ARG A 22 43.02 2.50 -21.66
N ARG A 23 43.35 3.33 -22.66
CA ARG A 23 42.33 4.13 -23.38
C ARG A 23 41.48 3.28 -24.33
N TYR A 24 42.03 2.23 -24.96
CA TYR A 24 41.26 1.30 -25.78
C TYR A 24 40.38 0.35 -24.97
N LEU A 25 40.77 -0.08 -23.76
CA LEU A 25 39.95 -0.87 -22.85
C LEU A 25 38.85 -0.07 -22.20
N CYS A 26 39.01 1.27 -22.07
CA CYS A 26 37.96 2.14 -21.53
C CYS A 26 36.91 2.54 -22.59
N MET A 27 37.16 2.33 -23.88
CA MET A 27 36.22 2.64 -24.97
C MET A 27 35.38 1.45 -25.44
N ILE A 28 35.55 0.23 -24.90
CA ILE A 28 34.78 -0.95 -25.27
C ILE A 28 33.98 -1.53 -24.06
N ALA A 29 33.84 -0.81 -22.98
CA ALA A 29 32.77 -1.08 -22.03
C ALA A 29 31.49 -0.39 -22.55
N THR A 30 31.04 -0.70 -23.74
CA THR A 30 29.64 -0.67 -24.07
C THR A 30 29.02 -1.71 -23.15
N GLU A 31 28.35 -1.27 -22.09
CA GLU A 31 27.47 -2.14 -21.31
C GLU A 31 26.59 -2.85 -22.34
N ILE A 32 26.80 -4.15 -22.49
CA ILE A 32 25.86 -5.00 -23.23
C ILE A 32 24.61 -4.99 -22.35
N VAL A 33 23.68 -4.08 -22.62
CA VAL A 33 22.36 -4.10 -22.00
C VAL A 33 21.69 -5.38 -22.50
N ILE A 34 21.71 -6.41 -21.67
CA ILE A 34 20.98 -7.64 -21.97
C ILE A 34 19.50 -7.29 -21.86
N ILE A 35 18.85 -7.17 -23.00
CA ILE A 35 17.40 -6.95 -23.03
C ILE A 35 16.73 -8.25 -22.63
N MET A 36 16.08 -8.26 -21.48
CA MET A 36 15.29 -9.39 -20.98
C MET A 36 13.84 -9.25 -21.43
N LYS A 37 13.32 -10.27 -22.10
CA LYS A 37 11.93 -10.30 -22.56
C LYS A 37 11.21 -11.49 -21.96
N THR A 38 10.07 -11.22 -21.32
CA THR A 38 9.16 -12.24 -20.80
C THR A 38 7.80 -12.07 -21.49
N LEU A 39 7.30 -13.14 -22.06
CA LEU A 39 6.00 -13.19 -22.71
C LEU A 39 4.99 -13.91 -21.81
N LEU A 40 3.92 -13.22 -21.46
CA LEU A 40 2.75 -13.78 -20.81
C LEU A 40 1.72 -14.10 -21.89
N LYS A 41 1.40 -15.39 -22.10
CA LYS A 41 0.47 -15.85 -23.12
C LYS A 41 -0.89 -16.22 -22.54
N ASN A 42 -1.93 -16.08 -23.34
CA ASN A 42 -3.27 -16.58 -23.06
C ASN A 42 -3.85 -16.02 -21.75
N GLY A 43 -3.65 -14.71 -21.48
CA GLY A 43 -4.20 -14.06 -20.30
C GLY A 43 -5.54 -13.37 -20.55
N LYS A 44 -6.39 -13.29 -19.52
CA LYS A 44 -7.56 -12.38 -19.48
C LYS A 44 -7.13 -11.06 -18.84
N LEU A 45 -6.73 -10.10 -19.65
CA LEU A 45 -6.27 -8.80 -19.19
C LEU A 45 -7.43 -7.91 -18.76
N ILE A 46 -7.39 -7.39 -17.54
CA ILE A 46 -8.40 -6.48 -16.97
C ILE A 46 -7.75 -5.12 -16.73
N SER A 47 -8.01 -4.16 -17.60
CA SER A 47 -7.52 -2.79 -17.49
C SER A 47 -8.39 -1.86 -18.34
N ASP A 48 -8.35 -0.55 -18.03
CA ASP A 48 -9.06 0.46 -18.82
C ASP A 48 -10.57 0.16 -19.01
N HIS A 49 -11.22 -0.31 -17.92
CA HIS A 49 -12.65 -0.66 -17.87
C HIS A 49 -13.07 -1.74 -18.88
N ARG A 50 -12.17 -2.65 -19.25
CA ARG A 50 -12.45 -3.76 -20.18
C ARG A 50 -11.73 -5.03 -19.78
N ILE A 51 -12.28 -6.15 -20.20
CA ILE A 51 -11.65 -7.46 -20.18
C ILE A 51 -11.33 -7.87 -21.61
N GLN A 52 -10.09 -8.30 -21.88
CA GLN A 52 -9.69 -8.79 -23.20
C GLN A 52 -8.76 -10.00 -23.06
N GLU A 53 -8.97 -11.01 -23.90
CA GLU A 53 -8.00 -12.10 -24.09
C GLU A 53 -6.85 -11.60 -24.93
N ALA A 54 -5.63 -11.64 -24.39
CA ALA A 54 -4.44 -11.15 -25.10
C ALA A 54 -3.16 -11.71 -24.46
N ASP A 55 -2.09 -11.62 -25.24
CA ASP A 55 -0.70 -11.81 -24.82
C ASP A 55 -0.10 -10.47 -24.40
N LEU A 56 0.83 -10.50 -23.45
CA LEU A 56 1.53 -9.33 -22.95
C LEU A 56 3.03 -9.59 -22.94
N LEU A 57 3.79 -8.79 -23.69
CA LEU A 57 5.25 -8.84 -23.72
C LEU A 57 5.85 -7.80 -22.78
N ILE A 58 6.66 -8.27 -21.86
CA ILE A 58 7.48 -7.44 -20.97
C ILE A 58 8.88 -7.35 -21.58
N GLU A 59 9.39 -6.13 -21.69
CA GLU A 59 10.79 -5.87 -22.06
C GLU A 59 11.47 -5.08 -20.97
N ASN A 60 12.45 -5.69 -20.31
CA ASN A 60 13.08 -5.16 -19.09
C ASN A 60 12.01 -4.83 -18.02
N GLU A 61 11.79 -3.56 -17.74
CA GLU A 61 10.87 -3.12 -16.68
C GLU A 61 9.47 -2.75 -17.17
N ARG A 62 9.26 -2.72 -18.50
CA ARG A 62 8.05 -2.13 -19.07
C ARG A 62 7.26 -3.10 -19.92
N ILE A 63 5.97 -2.82 -20.03
CA ILE A 63 5.08 -3.49 -20.98
C ILE A 63 5.46 -2.98 -22.39
N ALA A 64 6.01 -3.85 -23.22
CA ALA A 64 6.46 -3.50 -24.55
C ALA A 64 5.37 -3.65 -25.60
N LYS A 65 4.47 -4.66 -25.43
CA LYS A 65 3.44 -4.95 -26.42
C LYS A 65 2.26 -5.71 -25.79
N ILE A 66 1.05 -5.38 -26.22
CA ILE A 66 -0.18 -6.13 -25.91
C ILE A 66 -0.88 -6.44 -27.25
N ALA A 67 -1.09 -7.72 -27.54
CA ALA A 67 -1.74 -8.16 -28.77
C ALA A 67 -2.47 -9.50 -28.57
N SER A 68 -3.40 -9.82 -29.46
CA SER A 68 -4.16 -11.10 -29.43
C SER A 68 -3.27 -12.33 -29.59
N ASP A 69 -2.13 -12.20 -30.29
CA ASP A 69 -1.11 -13.24 -30.40
C ASP A 69 0.25 -12.59 -30.57
N ILE A 70 1.22 -13.02 -29.75
CA ILE A 70 2.62 -12.62 -29.81
C ILE A 70 3.46 -13.89 -29.97
N SER A 71 4.34 -13.89 -30.95
CA SER A 71 5.20 -15.06 -31.20
C SER A 71 6.10 -15.36 -29.99
N ALA A 72 6.12 -16.62 -29.56
CA ALA A 72 7.03 -17.07 -28.49
C ALA A 72 8.53 -16.83 -28.83
N LYS A 73 8.88 -16.64 -30.12
CA LYS A 73 10.24 -16.32 -30.57
C LYS A 73 10.66 -14.87 -30.19
N GLU A 74 9.72 -14.02 -29.82
CA GLU A 74 10.01 -12.64 -29.42
C GLU A 74 10.55 -12.52 -27.96
N ALA A 75 10.51 -13.61 -27.16
CA ALA A 75 10.92 -13.60 -25.77
C ALA A 75 11.88 -14.73 -25.39
N GLN A 76 12.71 -14.51 -24.37
CA GLN A 76 13.57 -15.52 -23.78
C GLN A 76 12.81 -16.42 -22.78
N LYS A 77 11.79 -15.86 -22.11
CA LYS A 77 10.93 -16.58 -21.18
C LYS A 77 9.48 -16.48 -21.64
N VAL A 78 8.78 -17.59 -21.67
CA VAL A 78 7.34 -17.65 -21.98
C VAL A 78 6.63 -18.29 -20.81
N ILE A 79 5.56 -17.66 -20.34
CA ILE A 79 4.67 -18.17 -19.29
C ILE A 79 3.28 -18.26 -19.91
N ASP A 80 2.75 -19.47 -20.02
CA ASP A 80 1.35 -19.67 -20.39
C ASP A 80 0.48 -19.49 -19.16
N LEU A 81 -0.44 -18.56 -19.25
CA LEU A 81 -1.34 -18.20 -18.13
C LEU A 81 -2.63 -19.03 -18.14
N GLU A 82 -2.87 -19.83 -19.19
CA GLU A 82 -4.02 -20.74 -19.26
C GLU A 82 -5.38 -20.06 -18.96
N GLY A 83 -5.53 -18.79 -19.37
CA GLY A 83 -6.74 -18.01 -19.14
C GLY A 83 -6.83 -17.32 -17.78
N MET A 84 -5.75 -17.29 -16.98
CA MET A 84 -5.73 -16.54 -15.71
C MET A 84 -6.09 -15.07 -15.90
N LEU A 85 -6.67 -14.47 -14.86
CA LEU A 85 -6.86 -13.02 -14.79
C LEU A 85 -5.50 -12.33 -14.69
N VAL A 86 -5.29 -11.31 -15.51
CA VAL A 86 -4.11 -10.45 -15.50
C VAL A 86 -4.55 -9.03 -15.16
N LEU A 87 -4.14 -8.57 -13.99
CA LEU A 87 -4.48 -7.23 -13.48
C LEU A 87 -3.21 -6.38 -13.40
N PRO A 88 -3.33 -5.04 -13.50
CA PRO A 88 -2.27 -4.19 -12.98
C PRO A 88 -2.00 -4.56 -11.53
N GLY A 89 -0.76 -4.50 -11.10
CA GLY A 89 -0.43 -4.75 -9.71
C GLY A 89 -1.21 -3.81 -8.79
N VAL A 90 -1.73 -4.36 -7.69
CA VAL A 90 -2.48 -3.59 -6.70
C VAL A 90 -1.59 -2.51 -6.10
N ILE A 91 -2.16 -1.32 -5.90
CA ILE A 91 -1.55 -0.18 -5.20
C ILE A 91 -2.31 -0.01 -3.88
N ASP A 92 -1.66 -0.34 -2.77
CA ASP A 92 -2.20 -0.20 -1.42
C ASP A 92 -1.69 1.08 -0.78
N ASP A 93 -2.52 2.08 -0.69
CA ASP A 93 -2.15 3.43 -0.24
C ASP A 93 -2.17 3.60 1.28
N GLN A 94 -2.52 2.54 2.03
CA GLN A 94 -2.52 2.58 3.48
C GLN A 94 -2.04 1.28 4.12
N VAL A 95 -0.74 1.25 4.52
CA VAL A 95 -0.15 0.15 5.27
C VAL A 95 0.70 0.65 6.44
N HIS A 96 0.93 -0.22 7.43
CA HIS A 96 1.82 0.00 8.58
C HIS A 96 2.84 -1.14 8.66
N PHE A 97 3.96 -1.04 7.94
CA PHE A 97 5.01 -2.07 7.90
C PHE A 97 5.95 -2.01 9.11
N ARG A 98 5.66 -1.10 10.06
CA ARG A 98 6.26 -1.07 11.40
C ARG A 98 7.75 -0.77 11.48
N GLU A 99 8.44 -0.61 10.39
CA GLU A 99 9.86 -0.26 10.34
C GLU A 99 10.07 1.21 9.95
N PRO A 100 10.89 1.95 10.73
CA PRO A 100 11.77 1.51 11.82
C PRO A 100 11.08 1.34 13.19
N GLY A 101 11.79 0.71 14.12
CA GLY A 101 11.54 0.74 15.57
C GLY A 101 10.51 -0.25 16.11
N LEU A 102 9.53 -0.70 15.31
CA LEU A 102 8.52 -1.68 15.72
C LEU A 102 8.71 -3.02 15.01
N THR A 103 9.95 -3.34 14.70
CA THR A 103 10.33 -4.49 13.84
C THR A 103 10.03 -5.86 14.42
N HIS A 104 9.73 -5.94 15.72
CA HIS A 104 9.23 -7.19 16.32
C HIS A 104 7.87 -7.62 15.74
N LYS A 105 7.04 -6.66 15.30
CA LYS A 105 5.72 -6.91 14.68
C LYS A 105 5.81 -7.21 13.20
N ALA A 106 6.60 -6.39 12.47
CA ALA A 106 6.72 -6.43 11.01
C ALA A 106 7.96 -5.67 10.56
N THR A 107 8.43 -5.93 9.33
CA THR A 107 9.50 -5.17 8.66
C THR A 107 9.09 -4.90 7.22
N ILE A 108 9.70 -3.90 6.58
CA ILE A 108 9.48 -3.63 5.16
C ILE A 108 9.80 -4.88 4.32
N ALA A 109 10.85 -5.63 4.67
CA ALA A 109 11.21 -6.86 3.98
C ALA A 109 10.11 -7.94 4.07
N THR A 110 9.59 -8.21 5.27
CA THR A 110 8.60 -9.28 5.48
C THR A 110 7.24 -8.92 4.90
N GLU A 111 6.79 -7.69 5.11
CA GLU A 111 5.45 -7.31 4.66
C GLU A 111 5.41 -6.99 3.15
N SER A 112 6.51 -6.50 2.55
CA SER A 112 6.57 -6.40 1.09
C SER A 112 6.60 -7.77 0.40
N ALA A 113 7.20 -8.81 1.03
CA ALA A 113 7.11 -10.18 0.54
C ALA A 113 5.68 -10.71 0.63
N ALA A 114 4.97 -10.46 1.74
CA ALA A 114 3.55 -10.79 1.88
C ALA A 114 2.68 -10.02 0.87
N ALA A 115 2.99 -8.75 0.63
CA ALA A 115 2.30 -7.89 -0.34
C ALA A 115 2.40 -8.45 -1.76
N VAL A 116 3.60 -8.78 -2.24
CA VAL A 116 3.76 -9.34 -3.60
C VAL A 116 3.16 -10.74 -3.73
N ALA A 117 3.14 -11.55 -2.67
CA ALA A 117 2.42 -12.81 -2.66
C ALA A 117 0.89 -12.63 -2.77
N GLY A 118 0.38 -11.47 -2.35
CA GLY A 118 -1.01 -11.04 -2.49
C GLY A 118 -1.33 -10.28 -3.77
N GLY A 119 -0.36 -10.07 -4.68
CA GLY A 119 -0.55 -9.30 -5.91
C GLY A 119 -0.43 -7.78 -5.73
N THR A 120 -0.04 -7.30 -4.54
CA THR A 120 0.23 -5.88 -4.29
C THR A 120 1.66 -5.56 -4.70
N THR A 121 1.81 -4.70 -5.70
CA THR A 121 3.11 -4.33 -6.28
C THR A 121 3.62 -2.98 -5.82
N THR A 122 2.75 -2.18 -5.19
CA THR A 122 3.08 -0.85 -4.68
C THR A 122 2.35 -0.60 -3.37
N PHE A 123 3.05 -0.04 -2.38
CA PHE A 123 2.44 0.32 -1.10
C PHE A 123 2.88 1.71 -0.62
N PHE A 124 2.01 2.36 0.17
CA PHE A 124 2.33 3.60 0.87
C PHE A 124 2.24 3.39 2.38
N ASP A 125 3.40 3.48 3.06
CA ASP A 125 3.49 3.20 4.48
C ASP A 125 3.35 4.45 5.33
N GLN A 126 2.70 4.28 6.48
CA GLN A 126 2.31 5.34 7.39
C GLN A 126 3.49 5.84 8.25
N PRO A 127 3.43 7.10 8.76
CA PRO A 127 4.54 7.73 9.45
C PRO A 127 4.69 7.35 10.93
N ASN A 128 3.75 6.62 11.54
CA ASN A 128 3.71 6.30 12.97
C ASN A 128 4.65 5.15 13.37
N THR A 129 5.91 5.29 13.02
CA THR A 129 7.03 4.42 13.35
C THR A 129 7.86 4.97 14.53
N ILE A 130 8.96 4.34 14.91
CA ILE A 130 9.88 4.81 15.95
C ILE A 130 11.31 4.82 15.42
N PRO A 131 11.89 6.02 15.12
CA PRO A 131 11.27 7.34 15.19
C PRO A 131 10.13 7.52 14.18
N GLN A 132 9.26 8.51 14.45
CA GLN A 132 8.19 8.90 13.54
C GLN A 132 8.75 9.56 12.28
N THR A 133 8.10 9.37 11.14
CA THR A 133 8.51 9.98 9.86
C THR A 133 7.97 11.42 9.76
N THR A 134 8.49 12.32 10.58
CA THR A 134 8.04 13.72 10.73
C THR A 134 9.11 14.75 10.39
N THR A 135 10.28 14.29 9.91
CA THR A 135 11.36 15.11 9.39
C THR A 135 11.83 14.58 8.03
N ILE A 136 12.41 15.43 7.19
CA ILE A 136 12.95 15.02 5.89
C ILE A 136 14.04 13.94 6.07
N ALA A 137 14.88 14.07 7.10
CA ALA A 137 15.91 13.08 7.39
C ALA A 137 15.30 11.68 7.67
N ALA A 138 14.30 11.59 8.56
CA ALA A 138 13.63 10.33 8.87
C ALA A 138 12.91 9.72 7.64
N LEU A 139 12.37 10.58 6.77
CA LEU A 139 11.75 10.14 5.51
C LEU A 139 12.80 9.51 4.57
N GLU A 140 13.94 10.14 4.35
CA GLU A 140 14.99 9.63 3.46
C GLU A 140 15.66 8.37 4.04
N ASP A 141 15.84 8.26 5.35
CA ASP A 141 16.32 7.03 6.00
C ASP A 141 15.38 5.85 5.77
N LYS A 142 14.07 6.12 5.83
CA LYS A 142 13.05 5.10 5.54
C LYS A 142 13.06 4.69 4.07
N PHE A 143 13.20 5.64 3.14
CA PHE A 143 13.42 5.35 1.72
C PHE A 143 14.67 4.52 1.47
N ALA A 144 15.79 4.87 2.12
CA ALA A 144 17.04 4.11 2.00
C ALA A 144 16.90 2.67 2.52
N THR A 145 16.11 2.45 3.57
CA THR A 145 15.82 1.11 4.09
C THR A 145 14.98 0.31 3.09
N ALA A 146 13.90 0.89 2.57
CA ALA A 146 13.04 0.23 1.60
C ALA A 146 13.77 -0.11 0.29
N ALA A 147 14.63 0.77 -0.19
CA ALA A 147 15.44 0.53 -1.40
C ALA A 147 16.33 -0.71 -1.29
N ARG A 148 16.75 -1.08 -0.08
CA ARG A 148 17.56 -2.28 0.15
C ARG A 148 16.75 -3.54 0.40
N THR A 149 15.51 -3.42 0.88
CA THR A 149 14.80 -4.56 1.46
C THR A 149 13.46 -4.86 0.82
N SER A 150 12.77 -3.87 0.24
CA SER A 150 11.43 -4.04 -0.31
C SER A 150 11.42 -4.81 -1.63
N LEU A 151 10.51 -5.77 -1.76
CA LEU A 151 10.21 -6.44 -3.03
C LEU A 151 9.14 -5.71 -3.86
N ALA A 152 8.27 -4.93 -3.21
CA ALA A 152 7.27 -4.09 -3.85
C ALA A 152 7.80 -2.65 -3.99
N ASN A 153 7.25 -1.89 -4.95
CA ASN A 153 7.47 -0.45 -5.06
C ASN A 153 6.89 0.26 -3.83
N PHE A 154 7.48 1.38 -3.46
CA PHE A 154 7.17 2.01 -2.18
C PHE A 154 7.15 3.54 -2.24
N SER A 155 6.28 4.11 -1.43
CA SER A 155 6.36 5.49 -0.98
C SER A 155 5.94 5.57 0.50
N PHE A 156 6.16 6.74 1.08
CA PHE A 156 5.84 7.00 2.48
C PHE A 156 5.04 8.28 2.61
N LEU A 157 4.07 8.25 3.52
CA LEU A 157 3.39 9.46 3.93
C LEU A 157 4.22 10.17 5.00
N PHE A 158 4.32 11.49 4.86
CA PHE A 158 5.01 12.33 5.83
C PHE A 158 4.06 12.71 6.95
N GLY A 159 4.46 12.51 8.21
CA GLY A 159 3.61 12.79 9.37
C GLY A 159 3.55 14.28 9.69
N GLY A 160 2.32 14.84 9.73
CA GLY A 160 2.08 16.14 10.32
C GLY A 160 1.93 16.03 11.83
N THR A 161 2.45 17.02 12.56
CA THR A 161 2.33 17.17 14.00
C THR A 161 1.94 18.61 14.36
N ASN A 162 1.67 18.87 15.64
CA ASN A 162 1.37 20.23 16.08
C ASN A 162 2.55 21.23 15.88
N ASP A 163 3.78 20.72 15.66
CA ASP A 163 5.00 21.55 15.76
C ASP A 163 5.91 21.50 14.51
N ASN A 164 5.59 20.67 13.45
CA ASN A 164 6.54 20.46 12.35
C ASN A 164 6.16 21.16 11.03
N ILE A 165 5.42 22.26 11.07
CA ILE A 165 4.96 22.95 9.84
C ILE A 165 6.12 23.35 8.92
N GLU A 166 7.28 23.71 9.44
CA GLU A 166 8.44 24.10 8.62
C GLU A 166 9.05 22.88 7.89
N GLU A 167 8.99 21.68 8.45
CA GLU A 167 9.35 20.45 7.74
C GLU A 167 8.31 20.12 6.64
N LEU A 168 7.01 20.29 6.93
CA LEU A 168 5.94 20.06 5.95
C LEU A 168 6.08 20.95 4.71
N LYS A 169 6.48 22.21 4.86
CA LYS A 169 6.72 23.13 3.74
C LYS A 169 7.91 22.74 2.85
N ARG A 170 8.83 21.91 3.36
CA ARG A 170 10.04 21.44 2.65
C ARG A 170 9.82 20.16 1.86
N ILE A 171 8.66 19.52 1.99
CA ILE A 171 8.35 18.27 1.29
C ILE A 171 8.42 18.50 -0.21
N ASN A 172 9.14 17.61 -0.91
CA ASN A 172 9.09 17.55 -2.37
C ASN A 172 7.88 16.69 -2.81
N PRO A 173 6.83 17.29 -3.38
CA PRO A 173 5.61 16.57 -3.75
C PRO A 173 5.82 15.51 -4.84
N LYS A 174 6.91 15.60 -5.62
CA LYS A 174 7.25 14.59 -6.65
C LYS A 174 7.82 13.31 -6.07
N ASN A 175 8.26 13.33 -4.82
CA ASN A 175 8.97 12.23 -4.19
C ASN A 175 8.25 11.62 -2.99
N THR A 176 7.05 12.12 -2.62
CA THR A 176 6.33 11.74 -1.41
C THR A 176 4.86 11.58 -1.72
N ALA A 177 4.23 10.52 -1.25
CA ALA A 177 2.80 10.25 -1.50
C ALA A 177 1.87 11.35 -0.95
N GLY A 178 2.26 12.02 0.13
CA GLY A 178 1.48 13.08 0.76
C GLY A 178 1.79 13.25 2.23
N VAL A 179 0.94 14.02 2.90
CA VAL A 179 1.00 14.28 4.35
C VAL A 179 -0.08 13.49 5.05
N LYS A 180 0.28 12.76 6.12
CA LYS A 180 -0.65 12.06 7.01
C LYS A 180 -0.91 12.87 8.26
N LEU A 181 -2.19 13.04 8.59
CA LEU A 181 -2.66 13.58 9.87
C LEU A 181 -3.42 12.51 10.67
N PHE A 182 -3.25 12.54 11.96
CA PHE A 182 -4.07 11.81 12.92
C PHE A 182 -4.93 12.84 13.66
N LEU A 183 -6.19 12.98 13.25
CA LEU A 183 -7.17 13.89 13.85
C LEU A 183 -7.97 13.23 15.00
N GLY A 184 -7.53 12.08 15.43
CA GLY A 184 -7.99 11.31 16.58
C GLY A 184 -6.84 10.47 17.12
N SER A 185 -6.98 9.92 18.34
CA SER A 185 -5.89 9.16 18.96
C SER A 185 -5.48 7.96 18.12
N SER A 186 -4.20 7.91 17.83
CA SER A 186 -3.55 6.82 17.13
C SER A 186 -2.44 6.20 17.96
N THR A 187 -1.86 5.13 17.44
CA THR A 187 -0.64 4.54 17.99
C THR A 187 0.52 5.54 17.86
N GLY A 188 1.15 5.91 18.94
CA GLY A 188 2.20 6.92 18.98
C GLY A 188 1.67 8.34 19.25
N ASN A 189 2.57 9.26 19.61
CA ASN A 189 2.22 10.65 19.94
C ASN A 189 2.19 11.51 18.66
N MET A 190 1.21 11.23 17.77
CA MET A 190 1.06 11.96 16.51
C MET A 190 -0.33 12.62 16.38
N LEU A 191 -1.04 12.78 17.48
CA LEU A 191 -2.32 13.48 17.47
C LEU A 191 -2.12 14.96 17.09
N VAL A 192 -2.87 15.42 16.09
CA VAL A 192 -2.94 16.84 15.73
C VAL A 192 -4.32 17.34 16.14
N ASP A 193 -4.37 18.03 17.27
CA ASP A 193 -5.60 18.50 17.93
C ASP A 193 -5.69 20.02 18.03
N ASN A 194 -4.63 20.73 17.68
CA ASN A 194 -4.64 22.19 17.64
C ASN A 194 -5.30 22.69 16.34
N GLU A 195 -6.49 23.28 16.44
CA GLU A 195 -7.27 23.76 15.29
C GLU A 195 -6.50 24.75 14.40
N LYS A 196 -5.71 25.67 15.00
CA LYS A 196 -4.91 26.64 14.24
C LYS A 196 -3.80 25.93 13.46
N THR A 197 -3.20 24.90 14.04
CA THR A 197 -2.18 24.10 13.36
C THR A 197 -2.80 23.31 12.22
N ILE A 198 -3.96 22.69 12.42
CA ILE A 198 -4.68 21.95 11.36
C ILE A 198 -4.98 22.91 10.21
N GLU A 199 -5.55 24.08 10.47
CA GLU A 199 -5.84 25.09 9.44
C GLU A 199 -4.56 25.55 8.73
N THR A 200 -3.47 25.77 9.46
CA THR A 200 -2.16 26.14 8.90
C THR A 200 -1.65 25.06 7.96
N ILE A 201 -1.75 23.78 8.33
CA ILE A 201 -1.34 22.64 7.48
C ILE A 201 -2.18 22.64 6.19
N PHE A 202 -3.52 22.70 6.29
CA PHE A 202 -4.41 22.70 5.13
C PHE A 202 -4.18 23.86 4.16
N ARG A 203 -3.74 25.02 4.67
CA ARG A 203 -3.44 26.21 3.82
C ARG A 203 -2.05 26.16 3.16
N ASN A 204 -1.09 25.47 3.75
CA ASN A 204 0.31 25.58 3.34
C ASN A 204 0.91 24.31 2.72
N VAL A 205 0.27 23.14 2.90
CA VAL A 205 0.71 21.89 2.27
C VAL A 205 0.23 21.85 0.82
N SER A 206 1.17 21.70 -0.12
CA SER A 206 0.88 21.70 -1.56
C SER A 206 0.55 20.33 -2.14
N THR A 207 0.80 19.24 -1.37
CA THR A 207 0.51 17.87 -1.77
C THR A 207 -0.81 17.38 -1.15
N LEU A 208 -1.16 16.09 -1.39
CA LEU A 208 -2.33 15.46 -0.79
C LEU A 208 -2.18 15.41 0.73
N ILE A 209 -3.24 15.80 1.46
CA ILE A 209 -3.36 15.59 2.91
C ILE A 209 -4.30 14.40 3.10
N ALA A 210 -3.83 13.36 3.77
CA ALA A 210 -4.65 12.20 4.11
C ALA A 210 -4.81 12.11 5.64
N ALA A 211 -6.00 11.78 6.15
CA ALA A 211 -6.23 11.79 7.58
C ALA A 211 -7.02 10.59 8.09
N HIS A 212 -6.62 10.13 9.27
CA HIS A 212 -7.43 9.36 10.19
C HIS A 212 -8.36 10.32 10.93
N CYS A 213 -9.68 10.11 10.83
CA CYS A 213 -10.69 11.02 11.32
C CYS A 213 -11.58 10.36 12.39
N GLU A 214 -11.28 10.63 13.66
CA GLU A 214 -12.13 10.27 14.79
C GLU A 214 -12.07 11.38 15.84
N ASP A 215 -13.21 11.76 16.42
CA ASP A 215 -13.29 12.82 17.43
C ASP A 215 -12.85 12.31 18.80
N GLU A 216 -11.72 12.81 19.29
CA GLU A 216 -11.09 12.35 20.53
C GLU A 216 -11.95 12.57 21.76
N GLN A 217 -12.72 13.67 21.81
CA GLN A 217 -13.59 13.97 22.95
C GLN A 217 -14.73 12.96 23.06
N THR A 218 -15.34 12.63 21.93
CA THR A 218 -16.41 11.62 21.87
C THR A 218 -15.89 10.25 22.27
N ILE A 219 -14.71 9.85 21.76
CA ILE A 219 -14.08 8.57 22.13
C ILE A 219 -13.79 8.52 23.63
N ARG A 220 -13.24 9.57 24.19
CA ARG A 220 -12.91 9.65 25.63
C ARG A 220 -14.15 9.54 26.49
N HIS A 221 -15.19 10.28 26.17
CA HIS A 221 -16.47 10.22 26.87
C HIS A 221 -17.07 8.81 26.84
N ASN A 222 -17.11 8.19 25.66
CA ASN A 222 -17.60 6.83 25.50
C ASN A 222 -16.74 5.82 26.28
N LEU A 223 -15.41 5.95 26.22
CA LEU A 223 -14.50 5.08 26.96
C LEU A 223 -14.72 5.18 28.48
N GLU A 224 -14.87 6.37 29.03
CA GLU A 224 -15.17 6.60 30.46
C GLU A 224 -16.48 5.91 30.84
N HIS A 225 -17.52 6.00 30.01
CA HIS A 225 -18.77 5.31 30.24
C HIS A 225 -18.56 3.78 30.32
N TYR A 226 -17.87 3.16 29.36
CA TYR A 226 -17.65 1.71 29.35
C TYR A 226 -16.67 1.25 30.44
N LEU A 227 -15.70 2.08 30.84
CA LEU A 227 -14.86 1.83 32.01
C LEU A 227 -15.68 1.80 33.30
N SER A 228 -16.70 2.65 33.44
CA SER A 228 -17.59 2.65 34.62
C SER A 228 -18.44 1.38 34.71
N LEU A 229 -18.76 0.74 33.57
CA LEU A 229 -19.58 -0.47 33.53
C LEU A 229 -18.76 -1.76 33.69
N TYR A 230 -17.56 -1.82 33.13
CA TYR A 230 -16.78 -3.06 32.98
C TYR A 230 -15.39 -2.99 33.65
N GLY A 231 -14.98 -1.86 34.19
CA GLY A 231 -13.57 -1.68 34.60
C GLY A 231 -12.63 -1.72 33.40
N ALA A 232 -11.39 -2.16 33.64
CA ALA A 232 -10.36 -2.20 32.58
C ALA A 232 -10.60 -3.29 31.51
N GLU A 233 -11.38 -4.33 31.81
CA GLU A 233 -11.62 -5.49 30.92
C GLU A 233 -12.93 -5.30 30.11
N ILE A 234 -13.04 -4.18 29.38
CA ILE A 234 -14.19 -3.91 28.53
C ILE A 234 -14.27 -4.99 27.41
N PRO A 235 -15.45 -5.62 27.19
CA PRO A 235 -15.63 -6.56 26.09
C PRO A 235 -15.33 -5.90 24.73
N VAL A 236 -14.57 -6.59 23.87
CA VAL A 236 -14.16 -6.03 22.58
C VAL A 236 -15.33 -5.65 21.67
N LYS A 237 -16.49 -6.30 21.81
CA LYS A 237 -17.74 -5.93 21.10
C LYS A 237 -18.25 -4.52 21.42
N CYS A 238 -17.76 -3.89 22.51
CA CYS A 238 -18.01 -2.49 22.81
C CYS A 238 -17.13 -1.53 21.98
N HIS A 239 -16.15 -2.06 21.24
CA HIS A 239 -15.22 -1.22 20.46
C HIS A 239 -15.92 -0.28 19.47
N PRO A 240 -16.90 -0.71 18.64
CA PRO A 240 -17.65 0.19 17.76
C PRO A 240 -18.58 1.18 18.50
N LEU A 241 -18.86 0.94 19.76
CA LEU A 241 -19.65 1.87 20.59
C LEU A 241 -18.75 2.94 21.24
N ILE A 242 -17.51 2.58 21.57
CA ILE A 242 -16.49 3.52 22.08
C ILE A 242 -15.99 4.39 20.92
N ARG A 243 -15.55 3.78 19.82
CA ARG A 243 -15.17 4.45 18.58
C ARG A 243 -16.37 4.48 17.63
N SER A 244 -17.33 5.32 18.02
CA SER A 244 -18.67 5.34 17.45
C SER A 244 -18.71 5.97 16.06
N ALA A 245 -19.80 5.72 15.33
CA ALA A 245 -20.08 6.39 14.06
C ALA A 245 -20.13 7.91 14.20
N GLU A 246 -20.60 8.41 15.34
CA GLU A 246 -20.61 9.85 15.62
C GLU A 246 -19.20 10.43 15.76
N ALA A 247 -18.28 9.71 16.42
CA ALA A 247 -16.88 10.15 16.52
C ALA A 247 -16.23 10.28 15.15
N CYS A 248 -16.46 9.32 14.23
CA CYS A 248 -15.97 9.38 12.87
C CYS A 248 -16.58 10.58 12.11
N TYR A 249 -17.90 10.71 12.14
CA TYR A 249 -18.61 11.76 11.42
C TYR A 249 -18.21 13.17 11.86
N LEU A 250 -18.10 13.43 13.16
CA LEU A 250 -17.72 14.75 13.69
C LEU A 250 -16.32 15.17 13.19
N SER A 251 -15.36 14.26 13.22
CA SER A 251 -14.00 14.55 12.75
C SER A 251 -13.94 14.70 11.22
N SER A 252 -14.52 13.75 10.47
CA SER A 252 -14.53 13.79 9.00
C SER A 252 -15.24 15.02 8.47
N SER A 253 -16.41 15.40 9.04
CA SER A 253 -17.17 16.58 8.61
C SER A 253 -16.38 17.88 8.81
N ARG A 254 -15.69 18.05 9.93
CA ARG A 254 -14.84 19.22 10.19
C ARG A 254 -13.67 19.29 9.22
N ALA A 255 -12.97 18.18 9.01
CA ALA A 255 -11.82 18.11 8.12
C ALA A 255 -12.21 18.38 6.66
N ILE A 256 -13.33 17.80 6.18
CA ILE A 256 -13.88 18.05 4.84
C ILE A 256 -14.31 19.51 4.66
N ALA A 257 -14.96 20.10 5.68
CA ALA A 257 -15.34 21.51 5.63
C ALA A 257 -14.11 22.42 5.52
N LEU A 258 -13.06 22.13 6.27
CA LEU A 258 -11.79 22.86 6.22
C LEU A 258 -11.10 22.69 4.86
N ALA A 259 -11.08 21.46 4.30
CA ALA A 259 -10.55 21.21 2.96
C ALA A 259 -11.28 22.01 1.88
N LYS A 260 -12.62 22.08 1.95
CA LYS A 260 -13.45 22.91 1.06
C LYS A 260 -13.11 24.40 1.20
N GLN A 261 -12.95 24.89 2.43
CA GLN A 261 -12.62 26.29 2.72
C GLN A 261 -11.23 26.69 2.21
N THR A 262 -10.24 25.82 2.38
CA THR A 262 -8.83 26.09 2.01
C THR A 262 -8.50 25.74 0.56
N GLY A 263 -9.32 24.89 -0.07
CA GLY A 263 -9.07 24.35 -1.39
C GLY A 263 -7.99 23.26 -1.41
N ALA A 264 -7.62 22.71 -0.25
CA ALA A 264 -6.65 21.63 -0.14
C ALA A 264 -7.14 20.34 -0.80
N ARG A 265 -6.20 19.52 -1.32
CA ARG A 265 -6.49 18.14 -1.68
C ARG A 265 -6.51 17.30 -0.41
N PHE A 266 -7.65 16.67 -0.14
CA PHE A 266 -7.88 15.94 1.11
C PHE A 266 -8.42 14.54 0.85
N HIS A 267 -7.87 13.54 1.52
CA HIS A 267 -8.27 12.15 1.46
C HIS A 267 -8.65 11.63 2.84
N VAL A 268 -9.86 11.12 2.96
CA VAL A 268 -10.33 10.47 4.21
C VAL A 268 -9.94 9.02 4.16
N PHE A 269 -9.03 8.60 5.03
CA PHE A 269 -8.62 7.20 5.17
C PHE A 269 -9.70 6.35 5.84
N HIS A 270 -9.74 5.05 5.49
CA HIS A 270 -10.53 3.99 6.15
C HIS A 270 -11.93 4.43 6.60
N LEU A 271 -12.72 5.05 5.70
CA LEU A 271 -14.08 5.46 5.99
C LEU A 271 -14.91 4.26 6.44
N SER A 272 -15.64 4.38 7.55
CA SER A 272 -16.22 3.22 8.25
C SER A 272 -17.70 3.33 8.57
N THR A 273 -18.40 4.43 8.19
CA THR A 273 -19.80 4.67 8.58
C THR A 273 -20.67 5.12 7.43
N ALA A 274 -21.96 4.77 7.49
CA ALA A 274 -22.98 5.24 6.55
C ALA A 274 -23.06 6.78 6.50
N LYS A 275 -23.06 7.41 7.69
CA LYS A 275 -23.21 8.86 7.82
C LYS A 275 -22.07 9.64 7.17
N GLU A 276 -20.83 9.12 7.21
CA GLU A 276 -19.69 9.75 6.56
C GLU A 276 -19.80 9.71 5.04
N THR A 277 -20.44 8.69 4.44
CA THR A 277 -20.61 8.61 2.98
C THR A 277 -21.42 9.76 2.41
N GLU A 278 -22.28 10.40 3.21
CA GLU A 278 -23.10 11.55 2.82
C GLU A 278 -22.28 12.84 2.66
N LEU A 279 -21.06 12.89 3.22
CA LEU A 279 -20.14 14.02 3.12
C LEU A 279 -19.42 14.09 1.76
N LEU A 280 -19.48 13.00 0.98
CA LEU A 280 -18.71 12.79 -0.23
C LEU A 280 -19.56 13.04 -1.48
N ASP A 281 -18.89 13.50 -2.53
CA ASP A 281 -19.51 13.88 -3.80
C ASP A 281 -18.93 13.05 -4.96
N ASN A 282 -19.77 12.65 -5.90
CA ASN A 282 -19.42 11.91 -7.11
C ASN A 282 -19.75 12.69 -8.42
N SER A 283 -20.04 13.98 -8.32
CA SER A 283 -20.37 14.82 -9.46
C SER A 283 -19.18 15.10 -10.39
N LEU A 284 -17.94 14.95 -9.87
CA LEU A 284 -16.71 15.17 -10.61
C LEU A 284 -15.97 13.84 -10.86
N PRO A 285 -15.28 13.71 -12.01
CA PRO A 285 -14.35 12.60 -12.21
C PRO A 285 -13.18 12.68 -11.21
N LEU A 286 -12.62 11.53 -10.83
CA LEU A 286 -11.61 11.43 -9.76
C LEU A 286 -10.42 12.40 -9.91
N ASN A 287 -9.91 12.56 -11.14
CA ASN A 287 -8.79 13.47 -11.41
C ASN A 287 -9.08 14.95 -11.17
N GLN A 288 -10.36 15.33 -11.00
CA GLN A 288 -10.82 16.68 -10.67
C GLN A 288 -11.29 16.82 -9.23
N LYS A 289 -11.50 15.69 -8.50
CA LYS A 289 -11.89 15.74 -7.11
C LYS A 289 -10.75 16.30 -6.25
N LYS A 290 -11.10 17.16 -5.32
CA LYS A 290 -10.20 17.62 -4.25
C LYS A 290 -10.41 16.84 -2.96
N ILE A 291 -11.60 16.30 -2.75
CA ILE A 291 -11.94 15.48 -1.59
C ILE A 291 -12.23 14.07 -2.07
N THR A 292 -11.53 13.12 -1.52
CA THR A 292 -11.58 11.70 -1.87
C THR A 292 -11.64 10.86 -0.59
N ALA A 293 -12.02 9.60 -0.70
CA ALA A 293 -12.04 8.69 0.44
C ALA A 293 -11.69 7.25 0.02
N GLU A 294 -11.25 6.48 0.99
CA GLU A 294 -11.02 5.04 0.83
C GLU A 294 -11.93 4.22 1.73
N ALA A 295 -12.20 2.98 1.30
CA ALA A 295 -12.74 1.92 2.12
C ALA A 295 -11.68 0.83 2.28
N CYS A 296 -11.50 0.33 3.51
CA CYS A 296 -10.60 -0.79 3.74
C CYS A 296 -11.30 -2.13 3.64
N ILE A 297 -10.55 -3.16 3.21
CA ILE A 297 -11.04 -4.55 3.07
C ILE A 297 -11.82 -5.00 4.29
N HIS A 298 -11.34 -4.74 5.50
CA HIS A 298 -12.00 -5.18 6.74
C HIS A 298 -13.35 -4.50 6.98
N HIS A 299 -13.54 -3.24 6.56
CA HIS A 299 -14.84 -2.54 6.63
C HIS A 299 -15.83 -3.01 5.55
N LEU A 300 -15.34 -3.57 4.46
CA LEU A 300 -16.15 -4.19 3.40
C LEU A 300 -16.50 -5.66 3.70
N TRP A 301 -15.70 -6.33 4.54
CA TRP A 301 -15.81 -7.77 4.85
C TRP A 301 -16.58 -8.02 6.14
N PHE A 302 -16.14 -7.43 7.25
CA PHE A 302 -16.67 -7.68 8.60
C PHE A 302 -17.80 -6.72 8.98
N THR A 303 -18.57 -7.15 10.00
CA THR A 303 -19.55 -6.34 10.73
C THR A 303 -19.31 -6.43 12.23
N ASP A 304 -20.01 -5.64 13.02
CA ASP A 304 -19.97 -5.69 14.49
C ASP A 304 -20.37 -7.05 15.07
N GLN A 305 -21.15 -7.85 14.35
CA GLN A 305 -21.53 -9.22 14.74
C GLN A 305 -20.31 -10.18 14.74
N ASP A 306 -19.29 -9.90 13.91
CA ASP A 306 -18.11 -10.74 13.82
C ASP A 306 -17.20 -10.62 15.06
N TYR A 307 -17.39 -9.61 15.92
CA TYR A 307 -16.68 -9.55 17.21
C TYR A 307 -16.97 -10.75 18.12
N ASP A 308 -18.13 -11.37 18.04
CA ASP A 308 -18.47 -12.55 18.84
C ASP A 308 -17.58 -13.77 18.50
N GLN A 309 -17.13 -13.89 17.23
CA GLN A 309 -16.29 -15.00 16.77
C GLN A 309 -14.82 -14.64 16.66
N LYS A 310 -14.51 -13.46 16.10
CA LYS A 310 -13.14 -13.00 15.81
C LYS A 310 -12.51 -12.24 16.98
N GLY A 311 -13.32 -11.67 17.87
CA GLY A 311 -12.85 -10.96 19.06
C GLY A 311 -11.88 -9.85 18.73
N VAL A 312 -10.77 -9.82 19.45
CA VAL A 312 -9.70 -8.82 19.33
C VAL A 312 -8.97 -8.84 17.99
N LEU A 313 -9.09 -9.92 17.21
CA LEU A 313 -8.42 -10.05 15.91
C LEU A 313 -8.98 -9.09 14.86
N ILE A 314 -10.19 -8.56 15.08
CA ILE A 314 -10.82 -7.55 14.21
C ILE A 314 -10.96 -6.17 14.89
N LYS A 315 -10.19 -5.93 15.95
CA LYS A 315 -10.11 -4.60 16.60
C LYS A 315 -9.23 -3.68 15.77
N TRP A 316 -9.82 -2.81 14.94
CA TRP A 316 -9.19 -1.73 14.19
C TRP A 316 -9.64 -0.35 14.66
N ASN A 317 -8.95 0.69 14.24
CA ASN A 317 -9.34 2.10 14.38
C ASN A 317 -9.37 2.75 12.97
N PRO A 318 -10.54 3.19 12.47
CA PRO A 318 -11.89 3.10 13.10
C PRO A 318 -12.35 1.66 13.29
N ALA A 319 -13.24 1.47 14.25
CA ALA A 319 -13.83 0.15 14.53
C ALA A 319 -14.61 -0.39 13.32
N VAL A 320 -14.65 -1.71 13.17
CA VAL A 320 -15.66 -2.40 12.33
C VAL A 320 -17.03 -2.05 12.87
N LYS A 321 -17.94 -1.61 12.00
CA LYS A 321 -19.26 -1.07 12.35
C LYS A 321 -20.39 -2.04 11.98
N THR A 322 -21.61 -1.54 11.99
CA THR A 322 -22.83 -2.33 11.72
C THR A 322 -22.90 -2.84 10.28
N LEU A 323 -23.82 -3.79 10.05
CA LEU A 323 -24.16 -4.24 8.70
C LEU A 323 -24.66 -3.09 7.82
N GLU A 324 -25.45 -2.16 8.39
CA GLU A 324 -25.96 -0.98 7.67
C GLU A 324 -24.81 -0.08 7.21
N ASP A 325 -23.82 0.18 8.08
CA ASP A 325 -22.62 0.94 7.73
C ASP A 325 -21.85 0.26 6.59
N ARG A 326 -21.62 -1.05 6.68
CA ARG A 326 -20.94 -1.80 5.64
C ARG A 326 -21.65 -1.70 4.28
N GLU A 327 -22.96 -1.89 4.24
CA GLU A 327 -23.73 -1.81 2.99
C GLU A 327 -23.75 -0.39 2.41
N ALA A 328 -23.77 0.65 3.25
CA ALA A 328 -23.67 2.03 2.82
C ALA A 328 -22.27 2.34 2.21
N ILE A 329 -21.20 1.79 2.81
CA ILE A 329 -19.84 1.90 2.25
C ILE A 329 -19.76 1.20 0.87
N TRP A 330 -20.35 0.00 0.74
CA TRP A 330 -20.44 -0.69 -0.55
C TRP A 330 -21.18 0.15 -1.59
N GLN A 331 -22.32 0.74 -1.24
CA GLN A 331 -23.06 1.61 -2.14
C GLN A 331 -22.24 2.84 -2.55
N ALA A 332 -21.58 3.48 -1.60
CA ALA A 332 -20.72 4.65 -1.87
C ALA A 332 -19.48 4.33 -2.71
N LEU A 333 -18.94 3.10 -2.58
CA LEU A 333 -17.86 2.60 -3.42
C LEU A 333 -18.32 2.41 -4.88
N LEU A 334 -19.53 1.87 -5.08
CA LEU A 334 -20.08 1.57 -6.39
C LEU A 334 -20.51 2.83 -7.14
N ASP A 335 -21.01 3.85 -6.45
CA ASP A 335 -21.44 5.10 -7.05
C ASP A 335 -20.33 6.19 -7.12
N ASN A 336 -19.08 5.82 -6.79
CA ASN A 336 -17.88 6.69 -6.84
C ASN A 336 -17.88 7.85 -5.81
N ARG A 337 -18.63 7.77 -4.72
CA ARG A 337 -18.41 8.63 -3.56
C ARG A 337 -17.14 8.20 -2.83
N ILE A 338 -16.90 6.89 -2.68
CA ILE A 338 -15.63 6.34 -2.24
C ILE A 338 -14.79 5.93 -3.45
N ASP A 339 -13.53 6.32 -3.46
CA ASP A 339 -12.68 6.31 -4.64
C ASP A 339 -11.77 5.10 -4.72
N VAL A 340 -11.22 4.62 -3.60
CA VAL A 340 -10.21 3.55 -3.53
C VAL A 340 -10.57 2.46 -2.51
N ILE A 341 -9.97 1.29 -2.71
CA ILE A 341 -9.94 0.19 -1.73
C ILE A 341 -8.50 -0.01 -1.28
N ALA A 342 -8.27 0.04 0.04
CA ALA A 342 -7.00 -0.17 0.70
C ALA A 342 -7.09 -1.24 1.79
N THR A 343 -6.02 -1.48 2.56
CA THR A 343 -6.04 -2.51 3.59
C THR A 343 -6.04 -1.99 5.02
N ASP A 344 -5.42 -0.86 5.28
CA ASP A 344 -4.98 -0.50 6.63
C ASP A 344 -4.25 -1.69 7.30
N HIS A 345 -3.35 -2.34 6.53
CA HIS A 345 -2.53 -3.44 7.03
C HIS A 345 -1.69 -2.95 8.21
N ALA A 346 -2.10 -3.34 9.42
CA ALA A 346 -1.57 -2.83 10.68
C ALA A 346 -1.23 -3.98 11.65
N PRO A 347 -0.18 -4.77 11.38
CA PRO A 347 0.13 -5.98 12.13
C PRO A 347 0.54 -5.69 13.58
N HIS A 348 0.12 -6.59 14.48
CA HIS A 348 0.51 -6.70 15.87
C HIS A 348 0.74 -8.17 16.20
N THR A 349 1.57 -8.48 17.18
CA THR A 349 1.76 -9.87 17.60
C THR A 349 0.53 -10.42 18.32
N LEU A 350 0.32 -11.74 18.29
CA LEU A 350 -0.78 -12.37 19.04
C LEU A 350 -0.64 -12.15 20.55
N GLU A 351 0.58 -12.05 21.05
CA GLU A 351 0.86 -11.74 22.46
C GLU A 351 0.34 -10.35 22.85
N GLU A 352 0.57 -9.36 22.00
CA GLU A 352 0.02 -8.01 22.21
C GLU A 352 -1.51 -8.01 22.13
N LYS A 353 -2.09 -8.78 21.20
CA LYS A 353 -3.56 -8.92 21.06
C LYS A 353 -4.21 -9.66 22.23
N ALA A 354 -3.45 -10.50 22.95
CA ALA A 354 -3.93 -11.27 24.10
C ALA A 354 -3.99 -10.48 25.42
N ALA A 355 -3.69 -9.19 25.43
CA ALA A 355 -3.84 -8.35 26.60
C ALA A 355 -5.29 -8.39 27.12
N LYS A 356 -5.47 -8.41 28.45
CA LYS A 356 -6.82 -8.46 29.07
C LYS A 356 -7.49 -7.10 29.12
N GLU A 357 -6.71 -6.07 29.46
CA GLU A 357 -7.22 -4.70 29.58
C GLU A 357 -7.46 -4.11 28.18
N TYR A 358 -8.68 -3.69 27.90
CA TYR A 358 -9.11 -3.17 26.60
C TYR A 358 -8.16 -2.11 26.01
N GLN A 359 -7.70 -1.17 26.85
CA GLN A 359 -6.79 -0.10 26.41
C GLN A 359 -5.38 -0.60 26.05
N LYS A 360 -4.97 -1.77 26.55
CA LYS A 360 -3.68 -2.41 26.24
C LYS A 360 -3.74 -3.28 24.98
N ILE A 361 -4.94 -3.65 24.52
CA ILE A 361 -5.11 -4.40 23.27
C ILE A 361 -4.90 -3.46 22.09
N PRO A 362 -3.84 -3.62 21.28
CA PRO A 362 -3.61 -2.72 20.18
C PRO A 362 -4.66 -2.90 19.07
N SER A 363 -4.99 -1.81 18.37
CA SER A 363 -5.89 -1.83 17.21
C SER A 363 -5.07 -1.98 15.92
N GLY A 364 -5.53 -2.87 15.04
CA GLY A 364 -4.91 -3.24 13.77
C GLY A 364 -4.76 -4.76 13.61
N ALA A 365 -4.72 -5.20 12.37
CA ALA A 365 -4.49 -6.59 11.97
C ALA A 365 -3.81 -6.67 10.58
N PRO A 366 -3.17 -7.79 10.22
CA PRO A 366 -2.55 -7.96 8.91
C PRO A 366 -3.58 -8.30 7.83
N LEU A 367 -3.46 -7.69 6.63
CA LEU A 367 -4.39 -7.94 5.50
C LEU A 367 -3.73 -7.95 4.12
N VAL A 368 -2.59 -7.30 3.89
CA VAL A 368 -2.06 -7.01 2.55
C VAL A 368 -1.90 -8.25 1.65
N GLN A 369 -1.53 -9.41 2.22
CA GLN A 369 -1.39 -10.66 1.45
C GLN A 369 -2.74 -11.19 0.93
N HIS A 370 -3.82 -10.93 1.64
CA HIS A 370 -5.13 -11.51 1.32
C HIS A 370 -6.12 -10.50 0.70
N ALA A 371 -5.70 -9.24 0.55
CA ALA A 371 -6.57 -8.14 0.13
C ALA A 371 -7.21 -8.37 -1.24
N LEU A 372 -6.40 -8.71 -2.25
CA LEU A 372 -6.88 -8.91 -3.62
C LEU A 372 -7.84 -10.10 -3.71
N VAL A 373 -7.50 -11.24 -3.12
CA VAL A 373 -8.36 -12.43 -3.18
C VAL A 373 -9.65 -12.25 -2.37
N ALA A 374 -9.60 -11.52 -1.26
CA ALA A 374 -10.80 -11.14 -0.51
C ALA A 374 -11.70 -10.19 -1.32
N ALA A 375 -11.13 -9.19 -1.98
CA ALA A 375 -11.87 -8.27 -2.84
C ALA A 375 -12.50 -9.01 -4.03
N LEU A 376 -11.75 -9.87 -4.74
CA LEU A 376 -12.26 -10.70 -5.84
C LEU A 376 -13.46 -11.55 -5.38
N THR A 377 -13.34 -12.19 -4.21
CA THR A 377 -14.41 -13.00 -3.63
C THR A 377 -15.65 -12.17 -3.31
N MET A 378 -15.49 -11.00 -2.69
CA MET A 378 -16.60 -10.10 -2.38
C MET A 378 -17.30 -9.58 -3.64
N PHE A 379 -16.53 -9.21 -4.68
CA PHE A 379 -17.09 -8.75 -5.95
C PHE A 379 -17.87 -9.87 -6.65
N GLN A 380 -17.33 -11.08 -6.70
CA GLN A 380 -18.00 -12.24 -7.25
C GLN A 380 -19.31 -12.55 -6.50
N GLN A 381 -19.29 -12.60 -5.17
CA GLN A 381 -20.47 -12.87 -4.35
C GLN A 381 -21.58 -11.83 -4.53
N ARG A 382 -21.21 -10.60 -4.86
CA ARG A 382 -22.15 -9.49 -5.13
C ARG A 382 -22.55 -9.37 -6.60
N GLY A 383 -22.01 -10.20 -7.49
CA GLY A 383 -22.24 -10.11 -8.94
C GLY A 383 -21.70 -8.83 -9.57
N LEU A 384 -20.61 -8.27 -9.03
CA LEU A 384 -20.02 -7.01 -9.47
C LEU A 384 -18.94 -7.26 -10.54
N PRO A 385 -18.79 -6.36 -11.54
CA PRO A 385 -17.78 -6.50 -12.58
C PRO A 385 -16.37 -6.31 -12.04
N LEU A 386 -15.43 -7.18 -12.46
CA LEU A 386 -14.04 -7.14 -12.02
C LEU A 386 -13.30 -5.88 -12.48
N GLU A 387 -13.74 -5.24 -13.55
CA GLU A 387 -13.20 -3.96 -14.02
C GLU A 387 -13.36 -2.87 -12.94
N ARG A 388 -14.46 -2.92 -12.16
CA ARG A 388 -14.69 -2.00 -11.04
C ARG A 388 -13.71 -2.27 -9.88
N LEU A 389 -13.36 -3.52 -9.64
CA LEU A 389 -12.36 -3.87 -8.64
C LEU A 389 -10.99 -3.33 -9.06
N VAL A 390 -10.58 -3.57 -10.31
CA VAL A 390 -9.31 -3.07 -10.86
C VAL A 390 -9.28 -1.54 -10.84
N GLU A 391 -10.38 -0.89 -11.16
CA GLU A 391 -10.51 0.56 -11.01
C GLU A 391 -10.19 1.01 -9.58
N LYS A 392 -10.79 0.37 -8.56
CA LYS A 392 -10.68 0.79 -7.16
C LYS A 392 -9.35 0.43 -6.50
N MET A 393 -8.68 -0.63 -6.92
CA MET A 393 -7.43 -1.10 -6.31
C MET A 393 -6.17 -0.77 -7.13
N CYS A 394 -6.31 -0.37 -8.41
CA CYS A 394 -5.16 -0.14 -9.28
C CYS A 394 -5.20 1.24 -9.94
N HIS A 395 -6.27 1.54 -10.72
CA HIS A 395 -6.36 2.77 -11.49
C HIS A 395 -6.57 4.01 -10.60
N ASN A 396 -7.53 3.95 -9.71
CA ASN A 396 -7.89 5.08 -8.86
C ASN A 396 -6.78 5.50 -7.89
N PRO A 397 -6.05 4.59 -7.20
CA PRO A 397 -4.87 4.99 -6.44
C PRO A 397 -3.83 5.70 -7.31
N ALA A 398 -3.59 5.20 -8.54
CA ALA A 398 -2.63 5.82 -9.46
C ALA A 398 -3.07 7.25 -9.86
N ILE A 399 -4.36 7.47 -10.12
CA ILE A 399 -4.94 8.80 -10.44
C ILE A 399 -4.90 9.72 -9.22
N LEU A 400 -5.37 9.23 -8.05
CA LEU A 400 -5.47 9.99 -6.82
C LEU A 400 -4.12 10.55 -6.38
N PHE A 401 -3.11 9.70 -6.36
CA PHE A 401 -1.76 10.07 -5.96
C PHE A 401 -0.91 10.64 -7.11
N ARG A 402 -1.42 10.61 -8.36
CA ARG A 402 -0.70 11.05 -9.58
C ARG A 402 0.59 10.26 -9.78
N ILE A 403 0.51 8.94 -9.71
CA ILE A 403 1.65 8.04 -9.85
C ILE A 403 2.05 7.95 -11.33
N GLN A 404 3.35 8.09 -11.61
CA GLN A 404 3.87 8.01 -12.98
C GLN A 404 3.87 6.57 -13.51
N ASP A 405 3.30 6.35 -14.69
CA ASP A 405 3.39 5.14 -15.52
C ASP A 405 3.05 3.82 -14.78
N ARG A 406 2.15 3.83 -13.77
CA ARG A 406 1.74 2.64 -13.01
C ARG A 406 0.22 2.54 -12.88
N GLY A 407 -0.26 1.40 -12.40
CA GLY A 407 -1.68 1.15 -12.14
C GLY A 407 -2.51 0.78 -13.36
N TYR A 408 -1.88 0.56 -14.53
CA TYR A 408 -2.52 0.18 -15.78
C TYR A 408 -1.72 -0.87 -16.56
N LEU A 409 -2.40 -1.72 -17.34
CA LEU A 409 -1.77 -2.55 -18.35
C LEU A 409 -1.76 -1.78 -19.68
N ARG A 410 -0.73 -0.96 -19.90
CA ARG A 410 -0.54 -0.16 -21.11
C ARG A 410 0.88 -0.26 -21.62
N GLU A 411 1.06 -0.27 -22.93
CA GLU A 411 2.40 -0.21 -23.53
C GLU A 411 3.14 1.03 -23.06
N GLY A 412 4.41 0.86 -22.69
CA GLY A 412 5.25 1.90 -22.12
C GLY A 412 5.16 2.05 -20.59
N TYR A 413 4.12 1.53 -19.92
CA TYR A 413 3.99 1.54 -18.45
C TYR A 413 4.92 0.50 -17.80
N TYR A 414 5.24 0.70 -16.54
CA TYR A 414 5.94 -0.33 -15.76
C TYR A 414 5.11 -1.62 -15.72
N ALA A 415 5.80 -2.74 -15.92
CA ALA A 415 5.17 -4.06 -15.85
C ALA A 415 5.05 -4.48 -14.37
N ASP A 416 4.14 -3.81 -13.65
CA ASP A 416 3.64 -4.17 -12.32
C ASP A 416 2.35 -4.96 -12.55
N ILE A 417 2.39 -6.28 -12.35
CA ILE A 417 1.34 -7.18 -12.83
C ILE A 417 1.04 -8.23 -11.76
N ALA A 418 -0.24 -8.48 -11.50
CA ALA A 418 -0.72 -9.63 -10.74
C ALA A 418 -1.46 -10.60 -11.67
N CYS A 419 -1.04 -11.87 -11.69
CA CYS A 419 -1.75 -12.94 -12.40
C CYS A 419 -2.47 -13.82 -11.37
N VAL A 420 -3.78 -13.99 -11.54
CA VAL A 420 -4.64 -14.68 -10.57
C VAL A 420 -5.33 -15.86 -11.23
N ALA A 421 -5.14 -17.05 -10.68
CA ALA A 421 -5.87 -18.24 -11.06
C ALA A 421 -7.28 -18.22 -10.45
N GLU A 422 -8.28 -18.57 -11.27
CA GLU A 422 -9.67 -18.78 -10.86
C GLU A 422 -9.90 -20.26 -10.56
N HIS A 423 -10.94 -20.57 -9.78
CA HIS A 423 -11.35 -21.94 -9.49
C HIS A 423 -10.22 -22.82 -8.89
N THR A 424 -9.38 -22.19 -8.07
CA THR A 424 -8.25 -22.85 -7.40
C THR A 424 -8.46 -22.73 -5.87
N PRO A 425 -9.39 -23.51 -5.28
CA PRO A 425 -9.77 -23.33 -3.88
C PRO A 425 -8.60 -23.63 -2.94
N TRP A 426 -8.42 -22.75 -1.95
CA TRP A 426 -7.45 -22.90 -0.88
C TRP A 426 -7.93 -22.20 0.38
N GLN A 427 -7.50 -22.68 1.54
CA GLN A 427 -7.87 -22.11 2.83
C GLN A 427 -6.70 -21.34 3.43
N VAL A 428 -6.99 -20.14 3.98
CA VAL A 428 -6.01 -19.39 4.76
C VAL A 428 -5.65 -20.15 6.03
N SER A 429 -4.38 -20.47 6.17
CA SER A 429 -3.86 -21.21 7.32
C SER A 429 -2.48 -20.69 7.72
N LYS A 430 -2.00 -21.10 8.89
CA LYS A 430 -0.67 -20.68 9.39
C LYS A 430 0.47 -21.03 8.44
N GLU A 431 0.32 -22.11 7.68
CA GLU A 431 1.34 -22.60 6.75
C GLU A 431 1.50 -21.73 5.50
N ASN A 432 0.47 -20.95 5.16
CA ASN A 432 0.51 -20.08 3.98
C ASN A 432 0.47 -18.58 4.29
N ILE A 433 0.46 -18.20 5.58
CA ILE A 433 0.58 -16.81 6.03
C ILE A 433 2.04 -16.39 6.04
N LEU A 434 2.35 -15.30 5.33
CA LEU A 434 3.71 -14.75 5.20
C LEU A 434 3.97 -13.53 6.09
N TYR A 435 2.96 -12.99 6.74
CA TYR A 435 3.12 -11.88 7.69
C TYR A 435 4.07 -12.27 8.81
N LYS A 436 4.98 -11.37 9.19
CA LYS A 436 5.90 -11.62 10.30
C LYS A 436 5.17 -11.92 11.62
N CYS A 437 4.03 -11.29 11.85
CA CYS A 437 3.20 -11.54 13.05
C CYS A 437 2.54 -12.93 13.08
N GLY A 438 2.55 -13.70 11.98
CA GLY A 438 2.20 -15.13 11.92
C GLY A 438 0.71 -15.46 12.05
N TRP A 439 -0.21 -14.53 11.81
CA TRP A 439 -1.66 -14.73 11.88
C TRP A 439 -2.42 -13.86 10.88
N SER A 440 -3.70 -14.18 10.64
CA SER A 440 -4.60 -13.38 9.79
C SER A 440 -6.01 -13.36 10.38
N PRO A 441 -6.76 -12.25 10.31
CA PRO A 441 -8.17 -12.22 10.69
C PRO A 441 -9.04 -13.08 9.75
N LEU A 442 -8.50 -13.43 8.57
CA LEU A 442 -9.15 -14.27 7.57
C LEU A 442 -8.75 -15.76 7.68
N GLU A 443 -7.99 -16.15 8.72
CA GLU A 443 -7.64 -17.57 8.95
C GLU A 443 -8.91 -18.45 9.01
N GLY A 444 -8.88 -19.58 8.30
CA GLY A 444 -10.02 -20.47 8.12
C GLY A 444 -10.93 -20.13 6.93
N THR A 445 -10.77 -18.95 6.30
CA THR A 445 -11.52 -18.57 5.10
C THR A 445 -11.02 -19.35 3.88
N THR A 446 -11.93 -19.86 3.06
CA THR A 446 -11.60 -20.49 1.77
C THR A 446 -11.83 -19.49 0.65
N PHE A 447 -10.83 -19.34 -0.21
CA PHE A 447 -10.86 -18.52 -1.42
C PHE A 447 -10.78 -19.40 -2.66
N ASP A 448 -11.52 -19.04 -3.73
CA ASP A 448 -11.46 -19.69 -5.05
C ASP A 448 -10.45 -19.02 -6.00
N TYR A 449 -9.98 -17.82 -5.63
CA TYR A 449 -8.95 -17.06 -6.33
C TYR A 449 -7.61 -17.27 -5.66
N LYS A 450 -6.55 -17.45 -6.47
CA LYS A 450 -5.19 -17.59 -5.97
C LYS A 450 -4.21 -16.78 -6.82
N VAL A 451 -3.44 -15.90 -6.21
CA VAL A 451 -2.35 -15.22 -6.90
C VAL A 451 -1.31 -16.28 -7.32
N ALA A 452 -1.05 -16.36 -8.62
CA ALA A 452 -0.09 -17.30 -9.19
C ALA A 452 1.25 -16.64 -9.46
N TYR A 453 1.24 -15.45 -10.05
CA TYR A 453 2.46 -14.72 -10.37
C TYR A 453 2.31 -13.24 -10.04
N THR A 454 3.41 -12.64 -9.57
CA THR A 454 3.49 -11.18 -9.40
C THR A 454 4.78 -10.67 -10.01
N PHE A 455 4.64 -9.65 -10.85
CA PHE A 455 5.76 -8.93 -11.44
C PHE A 455 5.82 -7.52 -10.85
N VAL A 456 7.02 -7.09 -10.49
CA VAL A 456 7.32 -5.72 -10.04
C VAL A 456 8.40 -5.16 -10.93
N ASN A 457 8.14 -4.03 -11.57
CA ASN A 457 9.06 -3.44 -12.54
C ASN A 457 9.55 -4.47 -13.59
N GLY A 458 8.66 -5.31 -14.10
CA GLY A 458 8.97 -6.33 -15.10
C GLY A 458 9.65 -7.60 -14.59
N HIS A 459 10.06 -7.63 -13.33
CA HIS A 459 10.71 -8.79 -12.73
C HIS A 459 9.70 -9.68 -12.00
N LEU A 460 9.76 -10.98 -12.24
CA LEU A 460 8.97 -11.96 -11.52
C LEU A 460 9.48 -12.07 -10.09
N VAL A 461 8.67 -11.61 -9.11
CA VAL A 461 9.02 -11.58 -7.69
C VAL A 461 8.27 -12.63 -6.86
N TYR A 462 7.17 -13.17 -7.40
CA TYR A 462 6.39 -14.25 -6.80
C TYR A 462 5.97 -15.25 -7.87
N ASP A 463 6.23 -16.53 -7.64
CA ASP A 463 5.94 -17.65 -8.53
C ASP A 463 5.29 -18.79 -7.77
N LYS A 464 3.97 -18.95 -7.87
CA LYS A 464 3.15 -20.07 -7.36
C LYS A 464 3.54 -20.52 -5.94
N GLY A 465 3.64 -19.58 -5.01
CA GLY A 465 3.97 -19.85 -3.61
C GLY A 465 5.42 -19.57 -3.23
N THR A 466 6.28 -19.26 -4.20
CA THR A 466 7.70 -19.00 -3.98
C THR A 466 8.02 -17.51 -4.13
N ILE A 467 8.62 -16.92 -3.12
CA ILE A 467 9.18 -15.56 -3.18
C ILE A 467 10.53 -15.60 -3.89
N LEU A 468 10.72 -14.71 -4.88
CA LEU A 468 11.96 -14.54 -5.64
C LEU A 468 12.62 -13.20 -5.28
N PRO A 469 13.60 -13.17 -4.35
CA PRO A 469 14.05 -11.94 -3.71
C PRO A 469 15.18 -11.20 -4.44
N GLN A 470 15.52 -11.59 -5.67
CA GLN A 470 16.68 -11.08 -6.41
C GLN A 470 16.54 -9.60 -6.76
N GLU A 471 15.34 -9.18 -7.15
CA GLU A 471 15.05 -7.81 -7.54
C GLU A 471 14.32 -7.05 -6.42
N LYS A 472 14.54 -5.75 -6.38
CA LYS A 472 13.94 -4.86 -5.38
C LYS A 472 12.96 -3.88 -6.01
N GLY A 473 11.95 -3.53 -5.24
CA GLY A 473 11.03 -2.46 -5.58
C GLY A 473 11.72 -1.10 -5.65
N LYS A 474 11.05 -0.15 -6.25
CA LYS A 474 11.55 1.20 -6.48
C LYS A 474 10.72 2.23 -5.73
N ARG A 475 11.37 3.35 -5.41
CA ARG A 475 10.68 4.55 -4.95
C ARG A 475 9.72 5.02 -6.05
N VAL A 476 8.47 5.23 -5.68
CA VAL A 476 7.44 5.76 -6.59
C VAL A 476 7.66 7.26 -6.80
N LEU A 477 7.44 7.73 -8.03
CA LEU A 477 7.47 9.13 -8.42
C LEU A 477 6.05 9.61 -8.78
N PHE A 478 5.81 10.90 -8.58
CA PHE A 478 4.49 11.51 -8.70
C PHE A 478 4.53 12.73 -9.63
N ASP A 479 3.46 12.96 -10.40
CA ASP A 479 3.24 14.13 -11.27
C ASP A 479 2.57 15.27 -10.49
N ASN A 480 3.27 15.84 -9.49
CA ASN A 480 2.79 16.93 -8.64
C ASN A 480 3.47 18.26 -8.94
#